data_0cb3a762cc83d3f93197b9f8ea61d620
#
_entry.id   0cb3a762cc83d3f93197b9f8ea61d620
#
_cell.length_a   1.000
_cell.length_b   1.000
_cell.length_c   1.000
_cell.angle_alpha   90.00
_cell.angle_beta   90.00
_cell.angle_gamma   90.00
#
_symmetry.space_group_name_H-M   'P 1'
#
loop_
_entity.id
_entity.type
_entity.pdbx_description
1 polymer ?
#
loop_
_entity_poly.entity_id
_entity_poly.type
_entity_poly.pdbx_seq_one_letter_code
_entity_poly.pdbx_strand_id
1 'polypeptide(L)'
;MQSRPLTLLTGASRGMGLAMAEQLLRQGHQLITIARQRNATLDALAQQLGSPLQQWQHDLSAPAAAAAALHDWLRTQDPQHFSSATLINNAGVIPRLAPLSACAGAADQAALANALRVGLEAPMLLTAAFLGATEAWAPRPRKVLNISSGSGHKAMASQAAYSAAKAGLDHFTRCLALEEAAKLHGAKVCALAPGVIDTDMQVHLRSADAADFPDVGRFTALQSEGILFSPTAAATRVLAWLERPNFGALPVADVREG
;
A
#
# COMPACT_ATOMS: atom_id res chain seq x y z
N MET A 1 23.00 -11.51 17.59
CA MET A 1 21.60 -10.99 17.59
C MET A 1 20.81 -11.85 16.63
N GLN A 2 19.59 -12.26 16.97
CA GLN A 2 18.74 -12.95 15.98
C GLN A 2 18.33 -11.95 14.89
N SER A 3 18.52 -12.33 13.62
CA SER A 3 18.03 -11.53 12.49
C SER A 3 16.51 -11.50 12.47
N ARG A 4 15.91 -10.34 12.21
CA ARG A 4 14.46 -10.15 12.19
C ARG A 4 13.98 -9.65 10.82
N PRO A 5 12.69 -9.84 10.45
CA PRO A 5 12.15 -9.28 9.22
C PRO A 5 12.14 -7.74 9.28
N LEU A 6 12.54 -7.08 8.20
CA LEU A 6 12.36 -5.65 7.99
C LEU A 6 11.11 -5.42 7.15
N THR A 7 10.22 -4.53 7.60
CA THR A 7 9.07 -4.09 6.80
C THR A 7 8.99 -2.58 6.73
N LEU A 8 8.80 -2.08 5.52
CA LEU A 8 8.53 -0.69 5.20
C LEU A 8 7.08 -0.59 4.75
N LEU A 9 6.28 0.28 5.40
CA LEU A 9 4.85 0.36 5.16
C LEU A 9 4.41 1.82 4.96
N THR A 10 3.78 2.12 3.84
CA THR A 10 3.21 3.44 3.59
C THR A 10 1.77 3.55 4.07
N GLY A 11 1.36 4.73 4.55
CA GLY A 11 -0.02 5.00 4.94
C GLY A 11 -0.46 4.29 6.23
N ALA A 12 0.43 4.16 7.22
CA ALA A 12 0.19 3.44 8.47
C ALA A 12 -0.47 4.27 9.58
N SER A 13 -0.89 5.53 9.33
CA SER A 13 -1.45 6.38 10.38
C SER A 13 -2.89 6.05 10.78
N ARG A 14 -3.63 5.29 9.95
CA ARG A 14 -5.04 4.91 10.18
C ARG A 14 -5.46 3.69 9.33
N GLY A 15 -6.68 3.22 9.57
CA GLY A 15 -7.34 2.19 8.76
C GLY A 15 -6.54 0.89 8.65
N MET A 16 -6.58 0.26 7.48
CA MET A 16 -5.87 -1.01 7.25
C MET A 16 -4.35 -0.89 7.42
N GLY A 17 -3.76 0.25 7.04
CA GLY A 17 -2.33 0.47 7.21
C GLY A 17 -1.91 0.47 8.68
N LEU A 18 -2.68 1.11 9.56
CA LEU A 18 -2.46 1.05 11.01
C LEU A 18 -2.60 -0.38 11.54
N ALA A 19 -3.66 -1.08 11.15
CA ALA A 19 -3.88 -2.46 11.56
C ALA A 19 -2.76 -3.42 11.10
N MET A 20 -2.23 -3.23 9.88
CA MET A 20 -1.04 -3.96 9.42
C MET A 20 0.19 -3.64 10.26
N ALA A 21 0.44 -2.35 10.56
CA ALA A 21 1.56 -1.93 11.37
C ALA A 21 1.53 -2.57 12.77
N GLU A 22 0.36 -2.58 13.43
CA GLU A 22 0.19 -3.22 14.73
C GLU A 22 0.47 -4.71 14.70
N GLN A 23 -0.04 -5.41 13.67
CA GLN A 23 0.19 -6.86 13.52
C GLN A 23 1.66 -7.18 13.24
N LEU A 24 2.33 -6.42 12.38
CA LEU A 24 3.75 -6.58 12.08
C LEU A 24 4.63 -6.36 13.30
N LEU A 25 4.34 -5.35 14.14
CA LEU A 25 5.04 -5.13 15.41
C LEU A 25 4.87 -6.34 16.36
N ARG A 26 3.65 -6.90 16.49
CA ARG A 26 3.36 -8.09 17.30
C ARG A 26 4.07 -9.34 16.78
N GLN A 27 4.34 -9.41 15.48
CA GLN A 27 5.10 -10.49 14.83
C GLN A 27 6.63 -10.30 14.93
N GLY A 28 7.10 -9.23 15.59
CA GLY A 28 8.51 -8.99 15.85
C GLY A 28 9.28 -8.37 14.67
N HIS A 29 8.60 -7.80 13.68
CA HIS A 29 9.25 -7.08 12.60
C HIS A 29 9.95 -5.81 13.10
N GLN A 30 11.11 -5.48 12.51
CA GLN A 30 11.57 -4.10 12.50
C GLN A 30 10.70 -3.34 11.50
N LEU A 31 10.00 -2.30 11.98
CA LEU A 31 9.02 -1.60 11.18
C LEU A 31 9.43 -0.14 10.92
N ILE A 32 9.37 0.27 9.66
CA ILE A 32 9.43 1.67 9.24
C ILE A 32 8.09 2.02 8.62
N THR A 33 7.42 3.04 9.14
CA THR A 33 6.21 3.57 8.53
C THR A 33 6.46 4.91 7.87
N ILE A 34 5.83 5.14 6.71
CA ILE A 34 5.91 6.39 5.96
C ILE A 34 4.49 6.95 5.84
N ALA A 35 4.22 8.09 6.47
CA ALA A 35 2.93 8.74 6.46
C ALA A 35 3.07 10.25 6.74
N ARG A 36 2.02 11.03 6.47
CA ARG A 36 2.01 12.48 6.78
C ARG A 36 2.04 12.77 8.28
N GLN A 37 1.53 11.86 9.09
CA GLN A 37 1.45 12.01 10.54
C GLN A 37 1.91 10.73 11.22
N ARG A 38 2.56 10.90 12.38
CA ARG A 38 2.85 9.80 13.31
C ARG A 38 1.57 9.34 13.98
N ASN A 39 1.59 8.10 14.47
CA ASN A 39 0.53 7.54 15.28
C ASN A 39 1.10 7.15 16.65
N ALA A 40 0.65 7.83 17.72
CA ALA A 40 1.15 7.63 19.07
C ALA A 40 0.82 6.23 19.63
N THR A 41 -0.27 5.59 19.17
CA THR A 41 -0.59 4.21 19.60
C THR A 41 0.41 3.20 19.07
N LEU A 42 1.00 3.43 17.89
CA LEU A 42 2.10 2.60 17.38
C LEU A 42 3.37 2.78 18.20
N ASP A 43 3.70 4.01 18.62
CA ASP A 43 4.87 4.26 19.49
C ASP A 43 4.70 3.52 20.83
N ALA A 44 3.52 3.62 21.46
CA ALA A 44 3.21 2.93 22.72
C ALA A 44 3.27 1.40 22.57
N LEU A 45 2.70 0.86 21.49
CA LEU A 45 2.72 -0.58 21.21
C LEU A 45 4.16 -1.07 20.97
N ALA A 46 4.95 -0.35 20.19
CA ALA A 46 6.34 -0.70 19.92
C ALA A 46 7.18 -0.71 21.20
N GLN A 47 6.98 0.29 22.08
CA GLN A 47 7.62 0.34 23.39
C GLN A 47 7.21 -0.84 24.27
N GLN A 48 5.92 -1.16 24.35
CA GLN A 48 5.40 -2.29 25.13
C GLN A 48 5.98 -3.64 24.66
N LEU A 49 6.16 -3.80 23.35
CA LEU A 49 6.67 -5.05 22.75
C LEU A 49 8.19 -5.11 22.67
N GLY A 50 8.90 -4.01 22.94
CA GLY A 50 10.34 -3.91 22.67
C GLY A 50 10.69 -4.07 21.18
N SER A 51 9.75 -3.74 20.28
CA SER A 51 9.90 -3.88 18.83
C SER A 51 10.44 -2.61 18.20
N PRO A 52 11.46 -2.68 17.31
CA PRO A 52 11.99 -1.49 16.65
C PRO A 52 10.98 -0.87 15.70
N LEU A 53 10.61 0.39 15.95
CA LEU A 53 9.73 1.20 15.12
C LEU A 53 10.39 2.53 14.77
N GLN A 54 10.31 2.90 13.49
CA GLN A 54 10.56 4.26 13.04
C GLN A 54 9.34 4.78 12.29
N GLN A 55 8.85 5.94 12.63
CA GLN A 55 7.75 6.60 11.93
C GLN A 55 8.28 7.83 11.18
N TRP A 56 8.43 7.73 9.87
CA TRP A 56 8.89 8.81 9.01
C TRP A 56 7.72 9.65 8.51
N GLN A 57 7.85 10.97 8.68
CA GLN A 57 6.84 11.92 8.24
C GLN A 57 7.18 12.43 6.85
N HIS A 58 6.48 11.90 5.83
CA HIS A 58 6.58 12.35 4.45
C HIS A 58 5.20 12.45 3.82
N ASP A 59 5.02 13.47 2.98
CA ASP A 59 3.85 13.59 2.13
C ASP A 59 4.16 12.93 0.77
N LEU A 60 3.45 11.83 0.49
CA LEU A 60 3.60 11.09 -0.77
C LEU A 60 2.95 11.79 -1.98
N SER A 61 2.39 12.98 -1.83
CA SER A 61 2.08 13.89 -2.94
C SER A 61 3.34 14.50 -3.57
N ALA A 62 4.48 14.41 -2.86
CA ALA A 62 5.83 14.76 -3.33
C ALA A 62 6.80 13.64 -2.95
N PRO A 63 6.74 12.46 -3.61
CA PRO A 63 7.33 11.22 -3.11
C PRO A 63 8.85 11.15 -3.20
N ALA A 64 9.49 12.01 -3.98
CA ALA A 64 10.94 11.94 -4.24
C ALA A 64 11.79 12.01 -2.95
N ALA A 65 11.42 12.88 -2.00
CA ALA A 65 12.14 12.99 -0.72
C ALA A 65 12.01 11.72 0.12
N ALA A 66 10.83 11.08 0.14
CA ALA A 66 10.62 9.82 0.84
C ALA A 66 11.43 8.68 0.19
N ALA A 67 11.48 8.63 -1.14
CA ALA A 67 12.24 7.63 -1.87
C ALA A 67 13.76 7.79 -1.65
N ALA A 68 14.27 9.02 -1.68
CA ALA A 68 15.68 9.30 -1.38
C ALA A 68 16.03 8.90 0.06
N ALA A 69 15.24 9.31 1.04
CA ALA A 69 15.45 8.95 2.45
C ALA A 69 15.44 7.42 2.64
N LEU A 70 14.52 6.71 1.97
CA LEU A 70 14.45 5.25 2.01
C LEU A 70 15.70 4.60 1.42
N HIS A 71 16.12 5.02 0.23
CA HIS A 71 17.31 4.51 -0.44
C HIS A 71 18.56 4.71 0.42
N ASP A 72 18.77 5.93 0.94
CA ASP A 72 19.95 6.27 1.73
C ASP A 72 19.98 5.50 3.05
N TRP A 73 18.83 5.40 3.74
CA TRP A 73 18.75 4.63 4.97
C TRP A 73 19.06 3.14 4.74
N LEU A 74 18.47 2.51 3.70
CA LEU A 74 18.71 1.10 3.41
C LEU A 74 20.18 0.82 3.08
N ARG A 75 20.87 1.74 2.42
CA ARG A 75 22.31 1.59 2.10
C ARG A 75 23.21 1.65 3.32
N THR A 76 22.77 2.22 4.43
CA THR A 76 23.52 2.24 5.69
C THR A 76 23.32 0.99 6.53
N GLN A 77 22.37 0.12 6.17
CA GLN A 77 22.05 -1.05 6.96
C GLN A 77 22.97 -2.23 6.63
N ASP A 78 23.36 -2.98 7.68
CA ASP A 78 24.00 -4.29 7.50
C ASP A 78 22.91 -5.33 7.20
N PRO A 79 22.91 -5.95 6.00
CA PRO A 79 21.93 -6.97 5.64
C PRO A 79 21.89 -8.16 6.61
N GLN A 80 22.95 -8.43 7.35
CA GLN A 80 23.00 -9.55 8.30
C GLN A 80 22.04 -9.40 9.47
N HIS A 81 21.62 -8.18 9.78
CA HIS A 81 20.62 -7.90 10.81
C HIS A 81 19.19 -8.31 10.41
N PHE A 82 18.96 -8.62 9.12
CA PHE A 82 17.61 -8.88 8.60
C PHE A 82 17.50 -10.30 8.02
N SER A 83 16.41 -11.00 8.38
CA SER A 83 16.05 -12.28 7.76
C SER A 83 15.39 -12.10 6.41
N SER A 84 14.69 -10.99 6.20
CA SER A 84 14.02 -10.61 4.95
C SER A 84 13.79 -9.09 4.91
N ALA A 85 13.47 -8.56 3.73
CA ALA A 85 13.04 -7.17 3.57
C ALA A 85 11.75 -7.11 2.74
N THR A 86 10.78 -6.33 3.21
CA THR A 86 9.47 -6.16 2.55
C THR A 86 9.10 -4.69 2.45
N LEU A 87 8.65 -4.27 1.26
CA LEU A 87 8.00 -2.98 1.03
C LEU A 87 6.51 -3.21 0.80
N ILE A 88 5.66 -2.51 1.58
CA ILE A 88 4.20 -2.49 1.41
C ILE A 88 3.76 -1.08 1.03
N ASN A 89 3.41 -0.88 -0.24
CA ASN A 89 2.83 0.34 -0.76
C ASN A 89 1.31 0.33 -0.52
N ASN A 90 0.88 0.87 0.63
CA ASN A 90 -0.53 0.88 1.04
C ASN A 90 -1.18 2.27 0.95
N ALA A 91 -0.41 3.35 0.98
CA ALA A 91 -0.96 4.69 0.91
C ALA A 91 -1.81 4.89 -0.37
N GLY A 92 -2.95 5.52 -0.23
CA GLY A 92 -3.85 5.81 -1.33
C GLY A 92 -4.85 6.90 -0.98
N VAL A 93 -5.32 7.63 -1.98
CA VAL A 93 -6.32 8.68 -1.84
C VAL A 93 -7.36 8.56 -2.96
N ILE A 94 -8.61 8.84 -2.65
CA ILE A 94 -9.69 9.01 -3.64
C ILE A 94 -10.01 10.51 -3.70
N PRO A 95 -9.98 11.15 -4.88
CA PRO A 95 -10.42 12.52 -5.05
C PRO A 95 -11.94 12.62 -4.92
N ARG A 96 -12.51 13.82 -5.08
CA ARG A 96 -13.95 14.02 -5.16
C ARG A 96 -14.56 13.09 -6.21
N LEU A 97 -15.67 12.46 -5.85
CA LEU A 97 -16.44 11.59 -6.75
C LEU A 97 -17.36 12.44 -7.60
N ALA A 98 -17.02 12.61 -8.86
CA ALA A 98 -17.83 13.37 -9.82
C ALA A 98 -17.44 12.97 -11.25
N PRO A 99 -18.33 13.16 -12.23
CA PRO A 99 -17.97 13.03 -13.64
C PRO A 99 -16.75 13.89 -13.98
N LEU A 100 -15.84 13.38 -14.80
CA LEU A 100 -14.58 14.07 -15.11
C LEU A 100 -14.81 15.48 -15.70
N SER A 101 -15.89 15.66 -16.47
CA SER A 101 -16.31 16.96 -17.01
C SER A 101 -16.63 18.00 -15.92
N ALA A 102 -17.03 17.56 -14.72
CA ALA A 102 -17.29 18.44 -13.57
C ALA A 102 -16.01 18.75 -12.75
N CYS A 103 -14.87 18.19 -13.11
CA CYS A 103 -13.59 18.33 -12.42
C CYS A 103 -12.61 19.29 -13.12
N ALA A 104 -13.11 20.30 -13.83
CA ALA A 104 -12.29 21.26 -14.60
C ALA A 104 -11.67 22.37 -13.73
N GLY A 105 -12.12 22.55 -12.49
CA GLY A 105 -11.59 23.54 -11.55
C GLY A 105 -10.19 23.21 -11.04
N ALA A 106 -9.39 24.24 -10.70
CA ALA A 106 -8.00 24.06 -10.27
C ALA A 106 -7.86 23.12 -9.06
N ALA A 107 -8.79 23.18 -8.10
CA ALA A 107 -8.77 22.30 -6.92
C ALA A 107 -8.99 20.82 -7.30
N ASP A 108 -9.92 20.54 -8.21
CA ASP A 108 -10.19 19.19 -8.70
C ASP A 108 -9.00 18.67 -9.52
N GLN A 109 -8.42 19.50 -10.41
CA GLN A 109 -7.22 19.14 -11.18
C GLN A 109 -6.05 18.76 -10.25
N ALA A 110 -5.82 19.54 -9.18
CA ALA A 110 -4.81 19.22 -8.17
C ALA A 110 -5.13 17.91 -7.45
N ALA A 111 -6.40 17.63 -7.11
CA ALA A 111 -6.81 16.40 -6.47
C ALA A 111 -6.66 15.18 -7.40
N LEU A 112 -6.97 15.29 -8.69
CA LEU A 112 -6.75 14.25 -9.70
C LEU A 112 -5.25 13.94 -9.84
N ALA A 113 -4.40 14.97 -9.96
CA ALA A 113 -2.94 14.80 -10.01
C ALA A 113 -2.40 14.15 -8.73
N ASN A 114 -2.91 14.55 -7.57
CA ASN A 114 -2.53 13.96 -6.28
C ASN A 114 -2.89 12.47 -6.18
N ALA A 115 -4.05 12.06 -6.72
CA ALA A 115 -4.43 10.65 -6.75
C ALA A 115 -3.42 9.79 -7.56
N LEU A 116 -2.94 10.30 -8.68
CA LEU A 116 -1.90 9.64 -9.49
C LEU A 116 -0.55 9.62 -8.77
N ARG A 117 -0.15 10.74 -8.15
CA ARG A 117 1.12 10.82 -7.41
C ARG A 117 1.17 9.84 -6.25
N VAL A 118 0.15 9.85 -5.40
CA VAL A 118 0.11 8.95 -4.22
C VAL A 118 -0.16 7.51 -4.61
N GLY A 119 -1.03 7.27 -5.61
CA GLY A 119 -1.49 5.93 -5.97
C GLY A 119 -0.61 5.18 -6.98
N LEU A 120 0.29 5.88 -7.69
CA LEU A 120 1.14 5.28 -8.73
C LEU A 120 2.59 5.76 -8.64
N GLU A 121 2.84 7.07 -8.73
CA GLU A 121 4.22 7.60 -8.76
C GLU A 121 4.98 7.25 -7.46
N ALA A 122 4.37 7.44 -6.29
CA ALA A 122 5.00 7.12 -5.01
C ALA A 122 5.36 5.64 -4.88
N PRO A 123 4.45 4.67 -5.16
CA PRO A 123 4.81 3.25 -5.24
C PRO A 123 5.98 2.96 -6.19
N MET A 124 6.02 3.57 -7.38
CA MET A 124 7.12 3.36 -8.34
C MET A 124 8.46 3.84 -7.79
N LEU A 125 8.51 5.07 -7.26
CA LEU A 125 9.76 5.65 -6.74
C LEU A 125 10.25 4.92 -5.48
N LEU A 126 9.35 4.59 -4.55
CA LEU A 126 9.71 3.83 -3.33
C LEU A 126 10.16 2.41 -3.68
N THR A 127 9.54 1.77 -4.67
CA THR A 127 9.95 0.44 -5.11
C THR A 127 11.32 0.48 -5.78
N ALA A 128 11.59 1.47 -6.63
CA ALA A 128 12.92 1.65 -7.24
C ALA A 128 14.00 1.88 -6.17
N ALA A 129 13.73 2.76 -5.19
CA ALA A 129 14.62 3.02 -4.07
C ALA A 129 14.89 1.76 -3.23
N PHE A 130 13.83 1.01 -2.90
CA PHE A 130 13.92 -0.23 -2.13
C PHE A 130 14.73 -1.31 -2.86
N LEU A 131 14.39 -1.61 -4.10
CA LEU A 131 15.05 -2.66 -4.87
C LEU A 131 16.50 -2.31 -5.17
N GLY A 132 16.78 -1.07 -5.58
CA GLY A 132 18.14 -0.61 -5.86
C GLY A 132 19.06 -0.69 -4.62
N ALA A 133 18.56 -0.26 -3.46
CA ALA A 133 19.35 -0.30 -2.22
C ALA A 133 19.51 -1.72 -1.63
N THR A 134 18.57 -2.63 -1.90
CA THR A 134 18.59 -4.00 -1.32
C THR A 134 19.06 -5.07 -2.31
N GLU A 135 19.46 -4.73 -3.52
CA GLU A 135 19.92 -5.73 -4.49
C GLU A 135 21.12 -6.55 -3.97
N ALA A 136 22.06 -5.89 -3.31
CA ALA A 136 23.21 -6.54 -2.68
C ALA A 136 22.86 -7.37 -1.43
N TRP A 137 21.59 -7.37 -0.98
CA TRP A 137 21.17 -8.17 0.17
C TRP A 137 20.90 -9.64 -0.19
N ALA A 138 20.95 -9.99 -1.48
CA ALA A 138 20.83 -11.38 -1.93
C ALA A 138 21.79 -12.32 -1.19
N PRO A 139 21.38 -13.56 -0.84
CA PRO A 139 20.14 -14.24 -1.22
C PRO A 139 18.95 -14.01 -0.25
N ARG A 140 18.96 -12.97 0.58
CA ARG A 140 17.84 -12.71 1.51
C ARG A 140 16.55 -12.46 0.75
N PRO A 141 15.42 -13.04 1.19
CA PRO A 141 14.12 -12.82 0.57
C PRO A 141 13.74 -11.33 0.58
N ARG A 142 13.32 -10.83 -0.59
CA ARG A 142 12.79 -9.47 -0.75
C ARG A 142 11.40 -9.54 -1.35
N LYS A 143 10.46 -8.78 -0.78
CA LYS A 143 9.07 -8.75 -1.22
C LYS A 143 8.61 -7.31 -1.46
N VAL A 144 7.81 -7.10 -2.50
CA VAL A 144 7.08 -5.85 -2.73
C VAL A 144 5.60 -6.17 -2.86
N LEU A 145 4.80 -5.59 -1.97
CA LEU A 145 3.35 -5.68 -2.00
C LEU A 145 2.76 -4.31 -2.30
N ASN A 146 2.07 -4.20 -3.42
CA ASN A 146 1.32 -3.02 -3.82
C ASN A 146 -0.16 -3.22 -3.49
N ILE A 147 -0.75 -2.39 -2.64
CA ILE A 147 -2.19 -2.46 -2.36
C ILE A 147 -2.95 -1.85 -3.53
N SER A 148 -3.55 -2.74 -4.31
CA SER A 148 -4.39 -2.41 -5.46
C SER A 148 -5.87 -2.26 -5.07
N SER A 149 -6.76 -2.40 -6.01
CA SER A 149 -8.22 -2.30 -5.84
C SER A 149 -8.94 -3.00 -6.99
N GLY A 150 -10.15 -3.47 -6.75
CA GLY A 150 -11.04 -3.89 -7.83
C GLY A 150 -11.27 -2.81 -8.92
N SER A 151 -11.09 -1.54 -8.59
CA SER A 151 -11.15 -0.42 -9.54
C SER A 151 -9.98 -0.41 -10.54
N GLY A 152 -8.91 -1.15 -10.29
CA GLY A 152 -7.84 -1.38 -11.27
C GLY A 152 -8.27 -2.29 -12.44
N HIS A 153 -9.29 -3.12 -12.23
CA HIS A 153 -9.80 -4.07 -13.24
C HIS A 153 -11.19 -3.72 -13.76
N LYS A 154 -12.03 -3.08 -12.92
CA LYS A 154 -13.42 -2.71 -13.26
C LYS A 154 -13.54 -1.20 -13.32
N ALA A 155 -13.89 -0.69 -14.50
CA ALA A 155 -14.18 0.72 -14.66
C ALA A 155 -15.37 1.14 -13.79
N MET A 156 -15.26 2.32 -13.19
CA MET A 156 -16.27 2.89 -12.32
C MET A 156 -16.44 4.37 -12.68
N ALA A 157 -17.67 4.80 -12.95
CA ALA A 157 -17.95 6.22 -13.20
C ALA A 157 -17.47 7.07 -12.02
N SER A 158 -17.07 8.29 -12.27
CA SER A 158 -16.66 9.27 -11.25
C SER A 158 -15.41 8.90 -10.43
N GLN A 159 -14.69 7.84 -10.80
CA GLN A 159 -13.44 7.40 -10.19
C GLN A 159 -12.27 7.32 -11.19
N ALA A 160 -12.30 8.09 -12.25
CA ALA A 160 -11.34 7.96 -13.35
C ALA A 160 -9.86 8.01 -12.89
N ALA A 161 -9.48 9.02 -12.09
CA ALA A 161 -8.08 9.15 -11.63
C ALA A 161 -7.65 8.04 -10.66
N TYR A 162 -8.53 7.65 -9.73
CA TYR A 162 -8.24 6.55 -8.81
C TYR A 162 -8.12 5.21 -9.55
N SER A 163 -9.05 4.92 -10.45
CA SER A 163 -9.03 3.70 -11.27
C SER A 163 -7.80 3.66 -12.17
N ALA A 164 -7.44 4.81 -12.80
CA ALA A 164 -6.21 4.91 -13.60
C ALA A 164 -4.95 4.64 -12.77
N ALA A 165 -4.85 5.21 -11.54
CA ALA A 165 -3.74 4.95 -10.64
C ALA A 165 -3.63 3.46 -10.30
N LYS A 166 -4.75 2.79 -9.98
CA LYS A 166 -4.76 1.37 -9.61
C LYS A 166 -4.51 0.44 -10.80
N ALA A 167 -5.06 0.75 -11.98
CA ALA A 167 -4.77 0.02 -13.21
C ALA A 167 -3.29 0.18 -13.61
N GLY A 168 -2.74 1.40 -13.49
CA GLY A 168 -1.33 1.68 -13.71
C GLY A 168 -0.43 0.91 -12.73
N LEU A 169 -0.81 0.86 -11.44
CA LEU A 169 -0.08 0.13 -10.41
C LEU A 169 -0.06 -1.39 -10.69
N ASP A 170 -1.18 -1.95 -11.14
CA ASP A 170 -1.27 -3.35 -11.54
C ASP A 170 -0.37 -3.65 -12.74
N HIS A 171 -0.38 -2.78 -13.74
CA HIS A 171 0.47 -2.96 -14.92
C HIS A 171 1.96 -2.77 -14.60
N PHE A 172 2.30 -1.77 -13.80
CA PHE A 172 3.64 -1.57 -13.26
C PHE A 172 4.15 -2.84 -12.54
N THR A 173 3.30 -3.43 -11.69
CA THR A 173 3.66 -4.65 -10.96
C THR A 173 3.90 -5.84 -11.89
N ARG A 174 3.14 -5.96 -13.00
CA ARG A 174 3.40 -6.99 -14.03
C ARG A 174 4.75 -6.81 -14.71
N CYS A 175 5.10 -5.57 -15.08
CA CYS A 175 6.41 -5.27 -15.67
C CYS A 175 7.53 -5.62 -14.69
N LEU A 176 7.41 -5.16 -13.45
CA LEU A 176 8.38 -5.43 -12.40
C LEU A 176 8.55 -6.93 -12.10
N ALA A 177 7.46 -7.70 -12.15
CA ALA A 177 7.51 -9.15 -11.97
C ALA A 177 8.38 -9.84 -13.04
N LEU A 178 8.31 -9.38 -14.29
CA LEU A 178 9.16 -9.89 -15.37
C LEU A 178 10.64 -9.53 -15.15
N GLU A 179 10.93 -8.30 -14.72
CA GLU A 179 12.30 -7.85 -14.44
C GLU A 179 12.92 -8.63 -13.29
N GLU A 180 12.18 -8.82 -12.19
CA GLU A 180 12.68 -9.55 -11.03
C GLU A 180 12.76 -11.06 -11.27
N ALA A 181 11.87 -11.65 -12.09
CA ALA A 181 11.94 -13.07 -12.47
C ALA A 181 13.19 -13.41 -13.28
N ALA A 182 13.79 -12.45 -13.98
CA ALA A 182 15.02 -12.64 -14.74
C ALA A 182 16.28 -12.70 -13.84
N LYS A 183 16.18 -12.34 -12.56
CA LYS A 183 17.29 -12.31 -11.61
C LYS A 183 17.37 -13.61 -10.80
N LEU A 184 18.57 -14.07 -10.51
CA LEU A 184 18.81 -15.30 -9.71
C LEU A 184 18.13 -15.24 -8.32
N HIS A 185 18.15 -14.07 -7.69
CA HIS A 185 17.54 -13.82 -6.38
C HIS A 185 16.59 -12.60 -6.45
N GLY A 186 15.78 -12.54 -7.50
CA GLY A 186 14.84 -11.42 -7.69
C GLY A 186 13.79 -11.33 -6.58
N ALA A 187 13.32 -10.13 -6.33
CA ALA A 187 12.25 -9.89 -5.37
C ALA A 187 10.94 -10.52 -5.82
N LYS A 188 10.13 -10.98 -4.89
CA LYS A 188 8.76 -11.41 -5.17
C LYS A 188 7.83 -10.20 -5.10
N VAL A 189 7.01 -10.00 -6.13
CA VAL A 189 6.17 -8.81 -6.24
C VAL A 189 4.71 -9.16 -6.51
N CYS A 190 3.79 -8.42 -5.90
CA CYS A 190 2.35 -8.61 -6.11
C CYS A 190 1.60 -7.29 -5.92
N ALA A 191 0.67 -6.98 -6.81
CA ALA A 191 -0.40 -6.02 -6.60
C ALA A 191 -1.63 -6.78 -6.12
N LEU A 192 -2.11 -6.46 -4.91
CA LEU A 192 -3.18 -7.20 -4.26
C LEU A 192 -4.39 -6.30 -4.00
N ALA A 193 -5.55 -6.64 -4.54
CA ALA A 193 -6.81 -6.04 -4.14
C ALA A 193 -7.24 -6.62 -2.78
N PRO A 194 -7.37 -5.78 -1.73
CA PRO A 194 -7.56 -6.25 -0.35
C PRO A 194 -9.02 -6.54 0.01
N GLY A 195 -9.94 -6.48 -0.97
CA GLY A 195 -11.38 -6.53 -0.75
C GLY A 195 -11.97 -5.18 -0.37
N VAL A 196 -13.20 -5.20 0.20
CA VAL A 196 -13.92 -3.99 0.63
C VAL A 196 -13.80 -3.84 2.16
N ILE A 197 -13.26 -2.69 2.61
CA ILE A 197 -12.81 -2.50 3.98
C ILE A 197 -13.52 -1.30 4.58
N ASP A 198 -14.11 -1.44 5.76
CA ASP A 198 -14.79 -0.33 6.45
C ASP A 198 -13.77 0.69 7.00
N THR A 199 -13.54 1.72 6.19
CA THR A 199 -12.59 2.81 6.43
C THR A 199 -13.20 4.13 6.04
N ASP A 200 -12.52 5.26 6.37
CA ASP A 200 -12.92 6.61 5.91
C ASP A 200 -13.10 6.68 4.39
N MET A 201 -12.37 5.87 3.62
CA MET A 201 -12.52 5.78 2.17
C MET A 201 -13.92 5.26 1.79
N GLN A 202 -14.43 4.26 2.52
CA GLN A 202 -15.79 3.75 2.33
C GLN A 202 -16.85 4.77 2.78
N VAL A 203 -16.59 5.50 3.87
CA VAL A 203 -17.46 6.61 4.28
C VAL A 203 -17.56 7.66 3.17
N HIS A 204 -16.42 8.04 2.59
CA HIS A 204 -16.36 8.97 1.45
C HIS A 204 -17.16 8.47 0.24
N LEU A 205 -17.04 7.18 -0.13
CA LEU A 205 -17.80 6.58 -1.24
C LEU A 205 -19.31 6.59 -0.99
N ARG A 206 -19.74 6.30 0.23
CA ARG A 206 -21.16 6.27 0.62
C ARG A 206 -21.79 7.66 0.81
N SER A 207 -20.97 8.68 1.06
CA SER A 207 -21.44 10.07 1.26
C SER A 207 -21.57 10.86 -0.03
N ALA A 208 -21.23 10.28 -1.19
CA ALA A 208 -21.35 10.94 -2.48
C ALA A 208 -22.81 11.11 -2.90
N ASP A 209 -23.09 12.16 -3.67
CA ASP A 209 -24.38 12.34 -4.31
C ASP A 209 -24.56 11.30 -5.43
N ALA A 210 -25.73 10.69 -5.52
CA ALA A 210 -26.04 9.71 -6.56
C ALA A 210 -26.00 10.32 -7.99
N ALA A 211 -26.24 11.60 -8.13
CA ALA A 211 -26.11 12.31 -9.40
C ALA A 211 -24.64 12.41 -9.85
N ASP A 212 -23.71 12.56 -8.88
CA ASP A 212 -22.29 12.65 -9.13
C ASP A 212 -21.62 11.26 -9.18
N PHE A 213 -22.11 10.29 -8.40
CA PHE A 213 -21.56 8.93 -8.30
C PHE A 213 -22.66 7.86 -8.39
N PRO A 214 -22.99 7.35 -9.59
CA PRO A 214 -24.09 6.41 -9.80
C PRO A 214 -23.98 5.10 -9.00
N ASP A 215 -22.76 4.68 -8.66
CA ASP A 215 -22.49 3.44 -7.90
C ASP A 215 -22.69 3.58 -6.38
N VAL A 216 -23.09 4.75 -5.84
CA VAL A 216 -23.23 5.00 -4.38
C VAL A 216 -24.11 3.96 -3.69
N GLY A 217 -25.23 3.57 -4.34
CA GLY A 217 -26.17 2.56 -3.80
C GLY A 217 -25.50 1.19 -3.58
N ARG A 218 -24.58 0.79 -4.44
CA ARG A 218 -23.81 -0.44 -4.28
C ARG A 218 -22.94 -0.39 -3.01
N PHE A 219 -22.28 0.74 -2.76
CA PHE A 219 -21.41 0.88 -1.56
C PHE A 219 -22.25 0.96 -0.27
N THR A 220 -23.44 1.54 -0.33
CA THR A 220 -24.39 1.54 0.79
C THR A 220 -24.89 0.12 1.08
N ALA A 221 -25.22 -0.67 0.05
CA ALA A 221 -25.62 -2.07 0.20
C ALA A 221 -24.53 -2.92 0.83
N LEU A 222 -23.26 -2.77 0.43
CA LEU A 222 -22.13 -3.48 1.04
C LEU A 222 -22.03 -3.27 2.55
N GLN A 223 -22.37 -2.07 3.03
CA GLN A 223 -22.41 -1.78 4.47
C GLN A 223 -23.61 -2.42 5.16
N SER A 224 -24.82 -2.22 4.62
CA SER A 224 -26.06 -2.72 5.24
C SER A 224 -26.13 -4.25 5.28
N GLU A 225 -25.48 -4.92 4.32
CA GLU A 225 -25.38 -6.38 4.23
C GLU A 225 -24.22 -6.96 5.07
N GLY A 226 -23.44 -6.11 5.75
CA GLY A 226 -22.31 -6.56 6.58
C GLY A 226 -21.16 -7.19 5.82
N ILE A 227 -20.97 -6.85 4.53
CA ILE A 227 -19.93 -7.44 3.67
C ILE A 227 -18.57 -6.79 3.88
N LEU A 228 -18.52 -5.61 4.48
CA LEU A 228 -17.27 -4.89 4.71
C LEU A 228 -16.40 -5.61 5.76
N PHE A 229 -15.13 -5.79 5.45
CA PHE A 229 -14.16 -6.25 6.45
C PHE A 229 -13.76 -5.11 7.37
N SER A 230 -13.57 -5.42 8.66
CA SER A 230 -12.88 -4.48 9.55
C SER A 230 -11.43 -4.25 9.06
N PRO A 231 -10.82 -3.09 9.35
CA PRO A 231 -9.41 -2.85 9.05
C PRO A 231 -8.49 -3.96 9.56
N THR A 232 -8.75 -4.49 10.76
CA THR A 232 -7.97 -5.59 11.36
C THR A 232 -8.12 -6.89 10.57
N ALA A 233 -9.34 -7.28 10.19
CA ALA A 233 -9.58 -8.50 9.42
C ALA A 233 -8.96 -8.41 8.01
N ALA A 234 -9.05 -7.24 7.37
CA ALA A 234 -8.41 -7.01 6.08
C ALA A 234 -6.89 -7.07 6.19
N ALA A 235 -6.29 -6.43 7.21
CA ALA A 235 -4.85 -6.50 7.47
C ALA A 235 -4.38 -7.95 7.65
N THR A 236 -5.10 -8.75 8.44
CA THR A 236 -4.78 -10.18 8.65
C THR A 236 -4.75 -10.95 7.32
N ARG A 237 -5.74 -10.74 6.45
CA ARG A 237 -5.80 -11.41 5.14
C ARG A 237 -4.67 -10.98 4.22
N VAL A 238 -4.37 -9.68 4.18
CA VAL A 238 -3.27 -9.12 3.37
C VAL A 238 -1.92 -9.66 3.84
N LEU A 239 -1.67 -9.67 5.14
CA LEU A 239 -0.42 -10.21 5.69
C LEU A 239 -0.32 -11.73 5.51
N ALA A 240 -1.43 -12.47 5.67
CA ALA A 240 -1.46 -13.91 5.37
C ALA A 240 -1.15 -14.18 3.89
N TRP A 241 -1.63 -13.33 2.95
CA TRP A 241 -1.28 -13.43 1.53
C TRP A 241 0.21 -13.22 1.31
N LEU A 242 0.79 -12.22 1.95
CA LEU A 242 2.21 -11.89 1.86
C LEU A 242 3.11 -13.06 2.34
N GLU A 243 2.65 -13.86 3.31
CA GLU A 243 3.39 -14.98 3.88
C GLU A 243 3.19 -16.31 3.12
N ARG A 244 2.37 -16.34 2.07
CA ARG A 244 2.19 -17.55 1.25
C ARG A 244 3.51 -17.98 0.59
N PRO A 245 3.82 -19.28 0.54
CA PRO A 245 5.03 -19.78 -0.15
C PRO A 245 5.07 -19.40 -1.63
N ASN A 246 3.91 -19.27 -2.27
CA ASN A 246 3.75 -18.88 -3.67
C ASN A 246 3.50 -17.38 -3.86
N PHE A 247 3.79 -16.52 -2.86
CA PHE A 247 3.69 -15.07 -3.03
C PHE A 247 4.49 -14.61 -4.25
N GLY A 248 3.89 -13.80 -5.10
CA GLY A 248 4.48 -13.31 -6.35
C GLY A 248 4.37 -14.26 -7.54
N ALA A 249 3.77 -15.44 -7.40
CA ALA A 249 3.44 -16.30 -8.55
C ALA A 249 2.38 -15.65 -9.47
N LEU A 250 1.46 -14.91 -8.87
CA LEU A 250 0.52 -14.03 -9.58
C LEU A 250 0.93 -12.58 -9.29
N PRO A 251 1.38 -11.82 -10.30
CA PRO A 251 1.79 -10.42 -10.09
C PRO A 251 0.62 -9.50 -9.77
N VAL A 252 -0.61 -9.90 -10.08
CA VAL A 252 -1.84 -9.19 -9.71
C VAL A 252 -2.85 -10.20 -9.20
N ALA A 253 -3.44 -9.95 -8.03
CA ALA A 253 -4.34 -10.87 -7.35
C ALA A 253 -5.42 -10.14 -6.52
N ASP A 254 -6.42 -10.89 -6.07
CA ASP A 254 -7.45 -10.43 -5.13
C ASP A 254 -7.50 -11.37 -3.92
N VAL A 255 -7.57 -10.84 -2.71
CA VAL A 255 -7.63 -11.65 -1.47
C VAL A 255 -8.84 -12.59 -1.41
N ARG A 256 -9.83 -12.38 -2.27
CA ARG A 256 -11.06 -13.18 -2.35
C ARG A 256 -10.91 -14.40 -3.25
N GLU A 257 -9.85 -14.49 -4.04
CA GLU A 257 -9.61 -15.54 -5.06
C GLU A 257 -8.63 -16.61 -4.57
N GLY A 258 -8.30 -16.63 -3.28
CA GLY A 258 -7.31 -17.54 -2.72
C GLY A 258 -7.67 -18.31 -1.47
#